data_c84df8af02723e373304833c7a2151d1
#
_entry.id   c84df8af02723e373304833c7a2151d1
#
_cell.length_a   1.000
_cell.length_b   1.000
_cell.length_c   1.000
_cell.angle_alpha   90.00
_cell.angle_beta   90.00
_cell.angle_gamma   90.00
#
_symmetry.space_group_name_H-M   'P 1'
#
loop_
_entity.id
_entity.type
_entity.pdbx_description
1 polymer ?
#
loop_
_entity_poly.entity_id
_entity_poly.type
_entity_poly.pdbx_seq_one_letter_code
_entity_poly.pdbx_strand_id
1 'polypeptide(L)'
;MRDRTNGFLITTIILAAIGIYLALPMQHPKWLTNLIFWQPASTRDLQIKEGLDLRGGLQVLLEADVPANQAVDRDAIQTAKQIVENRVNGLGVSEPLIQVQGDRRIVVELPGISDPDQAIETLKGTGLLEFIETGDEVLPAGTKVSTSMGLLEDSGTITNTNQVTNTNQVTSTTGITGTTVVTPTTPATPGKVYRTIMTGADLKTAAVGFEQNTNAPLISFELTDAGAKKFADYSSANIGKILSIVLDKTVLSSPRIQSAITGGNGQITGRFSLEEARSLSVQMRYGALP
;
A
#
# COMPACT_ATOMS: atom_id res chain seq x y z
N MET A 1 -71.02 -30.40 -22.15
CA MET A 1 -70.41 -29.39 -21.30
C MET A 1 -69.17 -29.90 -20.53
N ARG A 2 -69.07 -31.18 -20.23
CA ARG A 2 -68.01 -31.78 -19.41
C ARG A 2 -66.61 -31.82 -20.09
N ASP A 3 -66.57 -31.87 -21.42
CA ASP A 3 -65.27 -31.93 -22.17
C ASP A 3 -64.55 -30.57 -22.24
N ARG A 4 -65.29 -29.45 -22.26
CA ARG A 4 -64.68 -28.11 -22.28
C ARG A 4 -63.98 -27.78 -20.94
N THR A 5 -64.57 -28.21 -19.82
CA THR A 5 -64.02 -27.98 -18.48
C THR A 5 -62.76 -28.76 -18.25
N ASN A 6 -62.70 -30.03 -18.75
CA ASN A 6 -61.50 -30.84 -18.68
C ASN A 6 -60.37 -30.28 -19.55
N GLY A 7 -60.68 -29.69 -20.71
CA GLY A 7 -59.68 -29.02 -21.56
C GLY A 7 -59.07 -27.82 -20.88
N PHE A 8 -59.87 -26.94 -20.23
CA PHE A 8 -59.38 -25.80 -19.48
C PHE A 8 -58.50 -26.23 -18.30
N LEU A 9 -58.90 -27.27 -17.56
CA LEU A 9 -58.13 -27.78 -16.42
C LEU A 9 -56.77 -28.34 -16.86
N ILE A 10 -56.71 -29.10 -17.94
CA ILE A 10 -55.47 -29.63 -18.51
C ILE A 10 -54.56 -28.48 -18.96
N THR A 11 -55.11 -27.46 -19.62
CA THR A 11 -54.34 -26.30 -20.09
C THR A 11 -53.74 -25.51 -18.91
N THR A 12 -54.52 -25.34 -17.84
CA THR A 12 -54.06 -24.65 -16.63
C THR A 12 -52.92 -25.41 -15.94
N ILE A 13 -53.03 -26.74 -15.84
CA ILE A 13 -51.98 -27.59 -15.25
C ILE A 13 -50.68 -27.50 -16.07
N ILE A 14 -50.81 -27.55 -17.41
CA ILE A 14 -49.64 -27.44 -18.30
C ILE A 14 -48.95 -26.08 -18.13
N LEU A 15 -49.72 -24.98 -18.11
CA LEU A 15 -49.19 -23.63 -17.88
C LEU A 15 -48.52 -23.50 -16.53
N ALA A 16 -49.12 -24.06 -15.46
CA ALA A 16 -48.54 -24.08 -14.15
C ALA A 16 -47.20 -24.86 -14.09
N ALA A 17 -47.18 -26.03 -14.75
CA ALA A 17 -45.95 -26.85 -14.83
C ALA A 17 -44.82 -26.15 -15.61
N ILE A 18 -45.15 -25.45 -16.71
CA ILE A 18 -44.20 -24.61 -17.44
C ILE A 18 -43.70 -23.46 -16.57
N GLY A 19 -44.59 -22.78 -15.84
CA GLY A 19 -44.23 -21.69 -14.92
C GLY A 19 -43.28 -22.16 -13.83
N ILE A 20 -43.55 -23.31 -13.20
CA ILE A 20 -42.69 -23.92 -12.18
C ILE A 20 -41.34 -24.30 -12.79
N TYR A 21 -41.33 -24.92 -13.98
CA TYR A 21 -40.08 -25.29 -14.65
C TYR A 21 -39.19 -24.07 -14.96
N LEU A 22 -39.78 -22.94 -15.38
CA LEU A 22 -39.06 -21.69 -15.63
C LEU A 22 -38.59 -20.98 -14.36
N ALA A 23 -39.27 -21.18 -13.23
CA ALA A 23 -38.92 -20.60 -11.96
C ALA A 23 -37.83 -21.36 -11.19
N LEU A 24 -37.56 -22.63 -11.54
CA LEU A 24 -36.52 -23.42 -10.90
C LEU A 24 -35.13 -22.92 -11.29
N PRO A 25 -34.18 -22.78 -10.32
CA PRO A 25 -32.82 -22.36 -10.58
C PRO A 25 -32.00 -23.49 -11.23
N MET A 26 -32.38 -23.92 -12.41
CA MET A 26 -31.69 -24.94 -13.21
C MET A 26 -31.15 -24.33 -14.52
N GLN A 27 -30.10 -24.92 -15.06
CA GLN A 27 -29.58 -24.50 -16.36
C GLN A 27 -30.59 -24.84 -17.47
N HIS A 28 -31.30 -23.83 -17.95
CA HIS A 28 -32.22 -23.97 -19.06
C HIS A 28 -31.47 -24.02 -20.41
N PRO A 29 -31.97 -24.76 -21.42
CA PRO A 29 -31.34 -24.80 -22.74
C PRO A 29 -31.34 -23.42 -23.40
N LYS A 30 -30.25 -23.09 -24.11
CA LYS A 30 -29.99 -21.75 -24.70
C LYS A 30 -31.11 -21.22 -25.61
N TRP A 31 -31.84 -22.11 -26.30
CA TRP A 31 -32.97 -21.71 -27.14
C TRP A 31 -34.15 -21.15 -26.32
N LEU A 32 -34.33 -21.61 -25.08
CA LEU A 32 -35.39 -21.16 -24.19
C LEU A 32 -35.03 -19.83 -23.53
N THR A 33 -33.76 -19.63 -23.16
CA THR A 33 -33.27 -18.36 -22.57
C THR A 33 -33.35 -17.21 -23.57
N ASN A 34 -33.18 -17.46 -24.86
CA ASN A 34 -33.36 -16.45 -25.90
C ASN A 34 -34.81 -16.03 -26.16
N LEU A 35 -35.79 -16.86 -25.74
CA LEU A 35 -37.20 -16.54 -25.89
C LEU A 35 -37.74 -15.69 -24.73
N ILE A 36 -37.07 -15.72 -23.60
CA ILE A 36 -37.45 -15.01 -22.38
C ILE A 36 -36.69 -13.68 -22.29
N PHE A 37 -37.23 -12.65 -22.94
CA PHE A 37 -36.59 -11.34 -23.11
C PHE A 37 -36.50 -10.50 -21.80
N TRP A 38 -37.17 -10.90 -20.71
CA TRP A 38 -37.07 -10.21 -19.41
C TRP A 38 -36.13 -10.86 -18.40
N GLN A 39 -35.49 -11.99 -18.72
CA GLN A 39 -34.42 -12.48 -17.86
C GLN A 39 -33.19 -11.59 -18.02
N PRO A 40 -32.75 -10.92 -16.94
CA PRO A 40 -31.48 -10.22 -16.99
C PRO A 40 -30.39 -11.25 -17.30
N ALA A 41 -29.55 -10.96 -18.29
CA ALA A 41 -28.46 -11.83 -18.77
C ALA A 41 -27.34 -12.07 -17.70
N SER A 42 -27.53 -11.59 -16.51
CA SER A 42 -26.67 -11.87 -15.35
C SER A 42 -27.42 -12.79 -14.40
N THR A 43 -27.02 -14.06 -14.32
CA THR A 43 -27.09 -14.78 -13.05
C THR A 43 -26.36 -13.91 -12.03
N ARG A 44 -27.11 -13.06 -11.33
CA ARG A 44 -26.58 -12.42 -10.14
C ARG A 44 -26.25 -13.56 -9.21
N ASP A 45 -24.97 -13.79 -9.02
CA ASP A 45 -24.47 -14.65 -7.96
C ASP A 45 -24.95 -14.00 -6.66
N LEU A 46 -26.09 -14.43 -6.16
CA LEU A 46 -26.67 -13.98 -4.90
C LEU A 46 -25.92 -14.66 -3.76
N GLN A 47 -24.59 -14.56 -3.78
CA GLN A 47 -23.82 -14.90 -2.62
C GLN A 47 -24.13 -13.85 -1.55
N ILE A 48 -24.78 -14.30 -0.49
CA ILE A 48 -24.97 -13.49 0.71
C ILE A 48 -23.56 -13.13 1.19
N LYS A 49 -23.22 -11.83 1.13
CA LYS A 49 -21.95 -11.35 1.67
C LYS A 49 -21.98 -11.54 3.17
N GLU A 50 -21.23 -12.52 3.63
CA GLU A 50 -21.03 -12.74 5.05
C GLU A 50 -20.14 -11.62 5.59
N GLY A 51 -20.64 -10.90 6.60
CA GLY A 51 -19.90 -9.85 7.28
C GLY A 51 -18.74 -10.40 8.12
N LEU A 52 -17.98 -9.47 8.69
CA LEU A 52 -16.81 -9.74 9.55
C LEU A 52 -17.17 -10.68 10.72
N ASP A 53 -18.40 -10.59 11.25
CA ASP A 53 -18.90 -11.38 12.38
C ASP A 53 -19.00 -12.89 12.07
N LEU A 54 -19.21 -13.24 10.80
CA LEU A 54 -19.41 -14.65 10.39
C LEU A 54 -18.15 -15.26 9.79
N ARG A 55 -17.36 -14.48 9.04
CA ARG A 55 -16.13 -14.94 8.40
C ARG A 55 -14.89 -14.72 9.24
N GLY A 56 -14.98 -13.88 10.28
CA GLY A 56 -13.82 -13.32 10.94
C GLY A 56 -13.06 -12.36 10.03
N GLY A 57 -12.02 -11.71 10.52
CA GLY A 57 -11.22 -10.79 9.73
C GLY A 57 -10.66 -9.66 10.57
N LEU A 58 -10.28 -8.56 9.91
CA LEU A 58 -9.67 -7.40 10.52
C LEU A 58 -10.52 -6.16 10.27
N GLN A 59 -10.78 -5.37 11.31
CA GLN A 59 -11.31 -4.02 11.19
C GLN A 59 -10.27 -3.01 11.67
N VAL A 60 -9.94 -2.05 10.83
CA VAL A 60 -8.98 -0.98 11.13
C VAL A 60 -9.67 0.37 11.00
N LEU A 61 -9.44 1.24 11.97
CA LEU A 61 -9.81 2.65 11.90
C LEU A 61 -8.55 3.48 11.63
N LEU A 62 -8.51 4.12 10.48
CA LEU A 62 -7.49 5.10 10.13
C LEU A 62 -8.02 6.50 10.46
N GLU A 63 -7.19 7.32 11.08
CA GLU A 63 -7.53 8.70 11.44
C GLU A 63 -6.45 9.65 10.92
N ALA A 64 -6.87 10.80 10.40
CA ALA A 64 -5.95 11.82 9.91
C ALA A 64 -5.14 12.40 11.08
N ASP A 65 -3.81 12.35 10.97
CA ASP A 65 -2.86 12.85 11.98
C ASP A 65 -2.63 14.36 11.81
N VAL A 66 -3.69 15.12 12.07
CA VAL A 66 -3.67 16.58 12.07
C VAL A 66 -4.31 17.12 13.34
N PRO A 67 -3.91 18.30 13.84
CA PRO A 67 -4.51 18.90 15.03
C PRO A 67 -6.04 18.94 14.96
N ALA A 68 -6.71 18.75 16.10
CA ALA A 68 -8.16 18.66 16.16
C ALA A 68 -8.89 19.94 15.68
N ASN A 69 -8.21 21.08 15.72
CA ASN A 69 -8.70 22.39 15.28
C ASN A 69 -8.46 22.65 13.77
N GLN A 70 -7.76 21.78 13.08
CA GLN A 70 -7.47 21.89 11.64
C GLN A 70 -8.49 21.06 10.86
N ALA A 71 -9.16 21.70 9.89
CA ALA A 71 -10.03 20.99 8.96
C ALA A 71 -9.19 20.13 8.02
N VAL A 72 -9.64 18.90 7.78
CA VAL A 72 -9.05 18.02 6.78
C VAL A 72 -9.74 18.27 5.46
N ASP A 73 -8.96 18.35 4.39
CA ASP A 73 -9.50 18.46 3.04
C ASP A 73 -10.24 17.17 2.65
N ARG A 74 -11.46 17.33 2.14
CA ARG A 74 -12.26 16.18 1.68
C ARG A 74 -11.61 15.44 0.52
N ASP A 75 -10.92 16.14 -0.35
CA ASP A 75 -10.22 15.53 -1.49
C ASP A 75 -9.02 14.71 -1.00
N ALA A 76 -8.33 15.15 0.05
CA ALA A 76 -7.26 14.38 0.69
C ALA A 76 -7.80 13.07 1.30
N ILE A 77 -8.94 13.12 2.02
CA ILE A 77 -9.58 11.90 2.57
C ILE A 77 -10.03 10.94 1.47
N GLN A 78 -10.59 11.44 0.36
CA GLN A 78 -10.99 10.59 -0.76
C GLN A 78 -9.77 9.97 -1.45
N THR A 79 -8.70 10.73 -1.60
CA THR A 79 -7.42 10.24 -2.13
C THR A 79 -6.84 9.17 -1.21
N ALA A 80 -6.81 9.41 0.11
CA ALA A 80 -6.38 8.41 1.10
C ALA A 80 -7.22 7.13 1.02
N LYS A 81 -8.56 7.24 0.92
CA LYS A 81 -9.45 6.10 0.73
C LYS A 81 -9.06 5.29 -0.51
N GLN A 82 -8.83 5.97 -1.64
CA GLN A 82 -8.46 5.30 -2.89
C GLN A 82 -7.11 4.57 -2.79
N ILE A 83 -6.12 5.19 -2.13
CA ILE A 83 -4.81 4.56 -1.89
C ILE A 83 -4.96 3.33 -0.99
N VAL A 84 -5.72 3.44 0.09
CA VAL A 84 -6.02 2.32 1.01
C VAL A 84 -6.72 1.19 0.27
N GLU A 85 -7.73 1.49 -0.55
CA GLU A 85 -8.44 0.51 -1.38
C GLU A 85 -7.49 -0.21 -2.34
N ASN A 86 -6.63 0.52 -3.02
CA ASN A 86 -5.63 -0.05 -3.92
C ASN A 86 -4.62 -0.94 -3.18
N ARG A 87 -4.16 -0.52 -1.99
CA ARG A 87 -3.24 -1.31 -1.16
C ARG A 87 -3.88 -2.62 -0.71
N VAL A 88 -5.12 -2.57 -0.22
CA VAL A 88 -5.88 -3.75 0.23
C VAL A 88 -6.14 -4.71 -0.93
N ASN A 89 -6.53 -4.19 -2.09
CA ASN A 89 -6.70 -4.99 -3.31
C ASN A 89 -5.37 -5.64 -3.76
N GLY A 90 -4.25 -4.92 -3.60
CA GLY A 90 -2.91 -5.43 -3.86
C GLY A 90 -2.48 -6.59 -2.94
N LEU A 91 -3.05 -6.68 -1.75
CA LEU A 91 -2.86 -7.82 -0.84
C LEU A 91 -3.70 -9.05 -1.22
N GLY A 92 -4.61 -8.91 -2.19
CA GLY A 92 -5.48 -10.00 -2.64
C GLY A 92 -6.66 -10.28 -1.72
N VAL A 93 -7.03 -9.33 -0.87
CA VAL A 93 -8.23 -9.44 -0.01
C VAL A 93 -9.48 -9.39 -0.87
N SER A 94 -10.35 -10.37 -0.70
CA SER A 94 -11.62 -10.41 -1.41
C SER A 94 -12.64 -9.48 -0.72
N GLU A 95 -13.21 -8.57 -1.51
CA GLU A 95 -14.33 -7.72 -1.09
C GLU A 95 -14.11 -6.88 0.18
N PRO A 96 -13.06 -6.05 0.25
CA PRO A 96 -12.86 -5.16 1.38
C PRO A 96 -13.98 -4.10 1.43
N LEU A 97 -14.40 -3.73 2.64
CA LEU A 97 -15.33 -2.63 2.84
C LEU A 97 -14.55 -1.42 3.37
N ILE A 98 -14.48 -0.35 2.57
CA ILE A 98 -13.73 0.85 2.92
C ILE A 98 -14.65 2.06 2.86
N GLN A 99 -14.87 2.67 4.02
CA GLN A 99 -15.82 3.77 4.18
C GLN A 99 -15.18 4.96 4.88
N VAL A 100 -15.47 6.16 4.38
CA VAL A 100 -15.13 7.40 5.07
C VAL A 100 -16.16 7.63 6.19
N GLN A 101 -15.68 7.83 7.41
CA GLN A 101 -16.49 8.12 8.59
C GLN A 101 -16.23 9.55 9.07
N GLY A 102 -17.18 10.44 8.84
CA GLY A 102 -17.01 11.87 9.09
C GLY A 102 -15.98 12.50 8.14
N ASP A 103 -15.26 13.50 8.62
CA ASP A 103 -14.30 14.28 7.80
C ASP A 103 -12.83 13.88 8.05
N ARG A 104 -12.55 12.90 8.93
CA ARG A 104 -11.20 12.60 9.40
C ARG A 104 -10.85 11.12 9.47
N ARG A 105 -11.80 10.22 9.26
CA ARG A 105 -11.62 8.79 9.52
C ARG A 105 -11.99 7.95 8.32
N ILE A 106 -11.26 6.84 8.18
CA ILE A 106 -11.56 5.79 7.20
C ILE A 106 -11.66 4.47 7.97
N VAL A 107 -12.81 3.82 7.87
CA VAL A 107 -13.03 2.45 8.38
C VAL A 107 -12.68 1.48 7.27
N VAL A 108 -11.86 0.51 7.57
CA VAL A 108 -11.41 -0.56 6.66
C VAL A 108 -11.80 -1.90 7.29
N GLU A 109 -12.64 -2.65 6.61
CA GLU A 109 -13.04 -4.00 7.02
C GLU A 109 -12.53 -5.00 6.00
N LEU A 110 -11.79 -5.98 6.48
CA LEU A 110 -11.12 -7.01 5.67
C LEU A 110 -11.63 -8.39 6.09
N PRO A 111 -12.78 -8.85 5.56
CA PRO A 111 -13.32 -10.15 5.91
C PRO A 111 -12.47 -11.27 5.35
N GLY A 112 -12.25 -12.32 6.14
CA GLY A 112 -11.57 -13.53 5.72
C GLY A 112 -10.08 -13.36 5.37
N ILE A 113 -9.43 -12.30 5.88
CA ILE A 113 -7.99 -12.12 5.68
C ILE A 113 -7.19 -13.20 6.41
N SER A 114 -6.21 -13.79 5.72
CA SER A 114 -5.38 -14.86 6.27
C SER A 114 -4.28 -14.35 7.18
N ASP A 115 -3.76 -13.15 6.92
CA ASP A 115 -2.68 -12.52 7.67
C ASP A 115 -3.07 -11.07 8.05
N PRO A 116 -3.67 -10.87 9.23
CA PRO A 116 -4.03 -9.55 9.73
C PRO A 116 -2.82 -8.65 9.99
N ASP A 117 -1.69 -9.21 10.43
CA ASP A 117 -0.50 -8.45 10.79
C ASP A 117 0.13 -7.81 9.54
N GLN A 118 0.21 -8.56 8.44
CA GLN A 118 0.66 -8.05 7.15
C GLN A 118 -0.24 -6.92 6.63
N ALA A 119 -1.56 -7.06 6.80
CA ALA A 119 -2.49 -5.99 6.42
C ALA A 119 -2.27 -4.72 7.24
N ILE A 120 -2.12 -4.86 8.56
CA ILE A 120 -1.85 -3.73 9.46
C ILE A 120 -0.53 -3.05 9.05
N GLU A 121 0.53 -3.79 8.78
CA GLU A 121 1.82 -3.23 8.34
C GLU A 121 1.69 -2.45 7.02
N THR A 122 0.97 -3.01 6.05
CA THR A 122 0.73 -2.35 4.76
C THR A 122 -0.10 -1.07 4.89
N LEU A 123 -1.04 -1.05 5.83
CA LEU A 123 -1.92 0.10 6.06
C LEU A 123 -1.29 1.18 6.95
N LYS A 124 -0.44 0.78 7.92
CA LYS A 124 0.25 1.72 8.83
C LYS A 124 1.27 2.60 8.11
N GLY A 125 1.98 2.05 7.13
CA GLY A 125 3.02 2.79 6.41
C GLY A 125 2.41 3.94 5.63
N THR A 126 2.96 5.15 5.76
CA THR A 126 2.57 6.25 4.88
C THR A 126 2.93 5.93 3.45
N GLY A 127 3.97 5.10 3.23
CA GLY A 127 4.44 4.70 1.90
C GLY A 127 5.27 5.79 1.23
N LEU A 128 5.84 6.70 2.03
CA LEU A 128 6.72 7.74 1.54
C LEU A 128 8.09 7.16 1.17
N LEU A 129 8.24 6.84 -0.11
CA LEU A 129 9.50 6.35 -0.65
C LEU A 129 10.39 7.52 -1.06
N GLU A 130 11.64 7.46 -0.64
CA GLU A 130 12.68 8.43 -0.96
C GLU A 130 13.98 7.71 -1.37
N PHE A 131 14.65 8.25 -2.39
CA PHE A 131 16.01 7.91 -2.73
C PHE A 131 16.91 9.04 -2.26
N ILE A 132 17.78 8.75 -1.30
CA ILE A 132 18.60 9.76 -0.65
C ILE A 132 20.08 9.60 -0.98
N GLU A 133 20.75 10.73 -1.12
CA GLU A 133 22.19 10.79 -1.35
C GLU A 133 22.95 10.60 -0.02
N THR A 134 23.64 9.48 0.14
CA THR A 134 24.49 9.22 1.31
C THR A 134 25.99 9.29 1.01
N GLY A 135 26.36 9.45 -0.26
CA GLY A 135 27.74 9.61 -0.71
C GLY A 135 28.55 8.33 -0.57
N ASP A 136 29.47 8.27 0.40
CA ASP A 136 30.29 7.09 0.67
C ASP A 136 29.82 6.33 1.93
N GLU A 137 28.78 6.81 2.60
CA GLU A 137 28.28 6.23 3.84
C GLU A 137 27.22 5.14 3.55
N VAL A 138 27.48 3.93 4.06
CA VAL A 138 26.52 2.82 4.03
C VAL A 138 25.66 2.88 5.27
N LEU A 139 24.38 3.13 5.10
CA LEU A 139 23.43 3.10 6.20
C LEU A 139 22.83 1.68 6.32
N PRO A 140 22.90 1.06 7.51
CA PRO A 140 22.24 -0.23 7.73
C PRO A 140 20.74 -0.18 7.52
N ALA A 141 20.14 -1.25 7.01
CA ALA A 141 18.69 -1.38 6.95
C ALA A 141 18.07 -1.23 8.34
N GLY A 142 16.91 -0.58 8.43
CA GLY A 142 16.23 -0.26 9.68
C GLY A 142 16.71 1.03 10.37
N THR A 143 17.74 1.70 9.86
CA THR A 143 18.20 2.99 10.39
C THR A 143 17.18 4.09 10.09
N LYS A 144 16.80 4.87 11.09
CA LYS A 144 15.95 6.06 10.89
C LYS A 144 16.81 7.26 10.49
N VAL A 145 16.35 7.99 9.48
CA VAL A 145 17.08 9.12 8.90
C VAL A 145 16.17 10.35 8.77
N SER A 146 16.80 11.53 8.85
CA SER A 146 16.16 12.79 8.50
C SER A 146 16.51 13.13 7.05
N THR A 147 15.51 13.51 6.25
CA THR A 147 15.68 13.82 4.83
C THR A 147 15.22 15.23 4.52
N SER A 148 15.66 15.80 3.39
CA SER A 148 15.25 17.14 2.98
C SER A 148 13.75 17.27 2.67
N MET A 149 13.06 16.17 2.40
CA MET A 149 11.64 16.16 2.05
C MET A 149 10.70 16.37 3.25
N GLY A 150 11.11 16.46 4.46
CA GLY A 150 10.27 16.82 5.60
C GLY A 150 10.54 18.23 6.12
N LEU A 151 11.53 18.91 5.54
CA LEU A 151 11.94 20.25 5.98
C LEU A 151 11.37 21.36 5.09
N LEU A 152 10.78 21.02 3.95
CA LEU A 152 10.24 22.00 3.00
C LEU A 152 8.81 22.46 3.34
N GLU A 153 8.12 21.76 4.26
CA GLU A 153 6.77 22.14 4.68
C GLU A 153 6.73 23.15 5.83
N ASP A 154 7.85 23.33 6.57
CA ASP A 154 7.86 24.18 7.78
C ASP A 154 8.77 25.44 7.71
N SER A 155 9.45 25.72 6.60
CA SER A 155 10.29 26.90 6.54
C SER A 155 10.53 27.43 5.12
N GLY A 156 9.82 28.46 4.79
CA GLY A 156 10.10 29.34 3.65
C GLY A 156 11.38 30.18 3.81
N THR A 157 12.47 29.61 4.31
CA THR A 157 13.77 30.30 4.27
C THR A 157 14.92 29.32 4.56
N ILE A 158 15.64 28.92 3.52
CA ILE A 158 16.89 28.21 3.68
C ILE A 158 17.97 29.26 3.94
N THR A 159 18.29 29.49 5.20
CA THR A 159 19.52 30.19 5.57
C THR A 159 20.62 29.13 5.78
N ASN A 160 21.57 29.06 4.87
CA ASN A 160 22.85 28.38 5.08
C ASN A 160 23.51 28.96 6.32
N THR A 161 23.44 28.26 7.43
CA THR A 161 24.26 28.61 8.59
C THR A 161 25.11 27.41 8.98
N ASN A 162 26.29 27.35 8.39
CA ASN A 162 27.43 26.68 9.01
C ASN A 162 27.80 27.48 10.26
N GLN A 163 27.26 27.12 11.39
CA GLN A 163 27.83 27.53 12.70
C GLN A 163 27.82 26.32 13.62
N VAL A 164 29.01 25.76 13.75
CA VAL A 164 29.39 24.90 14.87
C VAL A 164 29.45 25.81 16.13
N THR A 165 28.48 25.65 17.00
CA THR A 165 28.60 26.20 18.35
C THR A 165 28.70 25.03 19.33
N ASN A 166 29.94 24.74 19.73
CA ASN A 166 30.25 23.93 20.90
C ASN A 166 29.68 24.64 22.15
N THR A 167 28.75 24.01 22.82
CA THR A 167 28.48 24.36 24.21
C THR A 167 28.40 23.07 25.03
N ASN A 168 29.55 22.72 25.61
CA ASN A 168 29.61 21.78 26.72
C ASN A 168 28.93 22.40 27.94
N GLN A 169 27.87 21.79 28.44
CA GLN A 169 27.52 21.87 29.85
C GLN A 169 27.11 20.48 30.35
N VAL A 170 28.05 19.93 31.09
CA VAL A 170 27.86 18.77 31.97
C VAL A 170 27.17 19.25 33.21
N THR A 171 25.96 18.73 33.50
CA THR A 171 25.42 18.79 34.85
C THR A 171 25.14 17.36 35.30
N SER A 172 25.99 16.92 36.20
CA SER A 172 25.87 15.66 36.93
C SER A 172 24.67 15.72 37.88
N THR A 173 23.80 14.73 37.85
CA THR A 173 22.99 14.38 39.02
C THR A 173 22.86 12.86 39.12
N THR A 174 23.25 12.39 40.27
CA THR A 174 23.40 11.03 40.77
C THR A 174 22.09 10.29 40.92
N GLY A 175 22.12 9.01 40.53
CA GLY A 175 21.37 7.92 41.19
C GLY A 175 20.08 7.49 40.55
N ILE A 176 20.03 6.24 40.08
CA ILE A 176 19.23 5.13 40.61
C ILE A 176 19.42 3.93 39.66
N THR A 177 19.71 2.80 40.30
CA THR A 177 19.88 1.45 39.76
C THR A 177 18.60 0.95 39.08
N GLY A 178 18.68 0.58 37.80
CA GLY A 178 17.62 -0.12 37.08
C GLY A 178 18.23 -0.86 35.89
N THR A 179 18.23 -2.18 35.96
CA THR A 179 18.70 -3.08 34.89
C THR A 179 17.88 -2.85 33.62
N THR A 180 18.46 -2.17 32.65
CA THR A 180 17.85 -2.00 31.33
C THR A 180 18.50 -2.98 30.37
N VAL A 181 17.68 -3.87 29.81
CA VAL A 181 18.03 -4.70 28.66
C VAL A 181 18.25 -3.74 27.49
N VAL A 182 19.50 -3.53 27.11
CA VAL A 182 19.87 -2.76 25.91
C VAL A 182 19.68 -3.61 24.68
N THR A 183 18.61 -3.42 23.96
CA THR A 183 18.56 -3.69 22.52
C THR A 183 19.54 -2.75 21.84
N PRO A 184 20.42 -3.21 20.92
CA PRO A 184 21.33 -2.32 20.22
C PRO A 184 20.58 -1.56 19.13
N THR A 185 19.97 -0.43 19.51
CA THR A 185 19.54 0.58 18.56
C THR A 185 20.75 1.47 18.32
N THR A 186 21.43 1.28 17.20
CA THR A 186 22.52 2.19 16.77
C THR A 186 21.89 3.56 16.51
N PRO A 187 22.28 4.62 17.24
CA PRO A 187 21.72 5.95 17.01
C PRO A 187 22.22 6.48 15.67
N ALA A 188 21.31 6.92 14.82
CA ALA A 188 21.67 7.84 13.75
C ALA A 188 22.35 9.06 14.36
N THR A 189 23.44 9.52 13.76
CA THR A 189 24.15 10.73 14.19
C THR A 189 23.15 11.88 14.26
N PRO A 190 22.93 12.51 15.45
CA PRO A 190 21.94 13.57 15.56
C PRO A 190 22.33 14.75 14.67
N GLY A 191 21.47 15.11 13.73
CA GLY A 191 21.58 16.36 12.98
C GLY A 191 21.95 16.24 11.49
N LYS A 192 22.26 15.05 10.95
CA LYS A 192 22.52 14.93 9.51
C LYS A 192 21.23 14.76 8.71
N VAL A 193 20.96 15.73 7.85
CA VAL A 193 19.83 15.69 6.92
C VAL A 193 20.34 15.24 5.54
N TYR A 194 19.79 14.16 5.02
CA TYR A 194 20.18 13.63 3.73
C TYR A 194 19.31 14.24 2.61
N ARG A 195 19.95 14.54 1.50
CA ARG A 195 19.26 15.10 0.33
C ARG A 195 18.46 14.03 -0.38
N THR A 196 17.17 14.27 -0.58
CA THR A 196 16.28 13.44 -1.40
C THR A 196 16.49 13.78 -2.89
N ILE A 197 16.76 12.76 -3.68
CA ILE A 197 17.01 12.86 -5.13
C ILE A 197 15.74 12.56 -5.91
N MET A 198 15.01 11.51 -5.49
CA MET A 198 13.76 11.05 -6.10
C MET A 198 12.81 10.56 -5.02
N THR A 199 11.55 10.50 -5.37
CA THR A 199 10.46 10.06 -4.48
C THR A 199 9.61 8.98 -5.13
N GLY A 200 8.65 8.43 -4.39
CA GLY A 200 7.66 7.49 -4.93
C GLY A 200 6.84 8.05 -6.10
N ALA A 201 6.72 9.36 -6.24
CA ALA A 201 6.05 9.99 -7.40
C ALA A 201 6.79 9.77 -8.73
N ASP A 202 8.09 9.49 -8.68
CA ASP A 202 8.90 9.16 -9.86
C ASP A 202 8.79 7.67 -10.26
N LEU A 203 8.07 6.84 -9.47
CA LEU A 203 7.80 5.44 -9.79
C LEU A 203 6.56 5.28 -10.66
N LYS A 204 6.65 4.38 -11.64
CA LYS A 204 5.52 3.94 -12.45
C LYS A 204 4.88 2.68 -11.89
N THR A 205 5.70 1.73 -11.44
CA THR A 205 5.23 0.48 -10.82
C THR A 205 6.31 -0.16 -9.96
N ALA A 206 5.88 -1.02 -9.03
CA ALA A 206 6.76 -1.88 -8.26
C ALA A 206 6.13 -3.28 -8.12
N ALA A 207 6.95 -4.33 -8.08
CA ALA A 207 6.52 -5.71 -7.98
C ALA A 207 7.56 -6.56 -7.25
N VAL A 208 7.12 -7.64 -6.63
CA VAL A 208 8.03 -8.65 -6.08
C VAL A 208 8.68 -9.43 -7.21
N GLY A 209 9.99 -9.59 -7.12
CA GLY A 209 10.79 -10.46 -7.97
C GLY A 209 11.61 -11.44 -7.13
N PHE A 210 12.40 -12.27 -7.82
CA PHE A 210 13.31 -13.19 -7.16
C PHE A 210 14.68 -13.07 -7.82
N GLU A 211 15.71 -13.08 -6.99
CA GLU A 211 17.08 -13.08 -7.47
C GLU A 211 17.43 -14.40 -8.16
N GLN A 212 18.01 -14.35 -9.34
CA GLN A 212 18.24 -15.55 -10.17
C GLN A 212 19.15 -16.59 -9.52
N ASN A 213 20.12 -16.17 -8.71
CA ASN A 213 21.13 -17.07 -8.14
C ASN A 213 20.73 -17.62 -6.78
N THR A 214 20.09 -16.81 -5.94
CA THR A 214 19.79 -17.12 -4.54
C THR A 214 18.31 -17.44 -4.32
N ASN A 215 17.45 -17.13 -5.30
CA ASN A 215 15.99 -17.18 -5.19
C ASN A 215 15.45 -16.34 -4.00
N ALA A 216 16.23 -15.36 -3.54
CA ALA A 216 15.83 -14.45 -2.48
C ALA A 216 14.81 -13.43 -3.02
N PRO A 217 13.77 -13.08 -2.23
CA PRO A 217 12.81 -12.04 -2.62
C PRO A 217 13.52 -10.69 -2.80
N LEU A 218 13.16 -9.98 -3.85
CA LEU A 218 13.58 -8.61 -4.12
C LEU A 218 12.38 -7.80 -4.62
N ILE A 219 12.53 -6.48 -4.66
CA ILE A 219 11.51 -5.59 -5.22
C ILE A 219 12.07 -5.00 -6.51
N SER A 220 11.44 -5.32 -7.63
CA SER A 220 11.70 -4.67 -8.92
C SER A 220 10.80 -3.46 -9.08
N PHE A 221 11.32 -2.38 -9.64
CA PHE A 221 10.55 -1.17 -9.91
C PHE A 221 10.87 -0.60 -11.29
N GLU A 222 9.89 0.09 -11.85
CA GLU A 222 9.99 0.85 -13.09
C GLU A 222 9.69 2.31 -12.79
N LEU A 223 10.52 3.22 -13.31
CA LEU A 223 10.37 4.65 -13.16
C LEU A 223 9.47 5.22 -14.26
N THR A 224 8.87 6.37 -13.99
CA THR A 224 8.26 7.22 -15.02
C THR A 224 9.36 7.76 -15.95
N ASP A 225 8.99 8.25 -17.13
CA ASP A 225 9.96 8.83 -18.09
C ASP A 225 10.76 10.00 -17.45
N ALA A 226 10.09 10.83 -16.64
CA ALA A 226 10.72 11.92 -15.91
C ALA A 226 11.66 11.39 -14.81
N GLY A 227 11.23 10.37 -14.06
CA GLY A 227 12.02 9.70 -13.03
C GLY A 227 13.24 9.00 -13.63
N ALA A 228 13.07 8.29 -14.77
CA ALA A 228 14.16 7.62 -15.46
C ALA A 228 15.24 8.61 -15.91
N LYS A 229 14.87 9.78 -16.44
CA LYS A 229 15.81 10.82 -16.80
C LYS A 229 16.56 11.38 -15.60
N LYS A 230 15.86 11.72 -14.51
CA LYS A 230 16.48 12.19 -13.26
C LYS A 230 17.48 11.15 -12.72
N PHE A 231 17.09 9.87 -12.75
CA PHE A 231 17.91 8.78 -12.24
C PHE A 231 19.13 8.51 -13.12
N ALA A 232 18.97 8.59 -14.45
CA ALA A 232 20.07 8.48 -15.41
C ALA A 232 21.10 9.61 -15.21
N ASP A 233 20.64 10.85 -15.11
CA ASP A 233 21.50 12.03 -14.90
C ASP A 233 22.26 11.89 -13.55
N TYR A 234 21.54 11.57 -12.47
CA TYR A 234 22.15 11.41 -11.16
C TYR A 234 23.14 10.22 -11.11
N SER A 235 22.73 9.04 -11.57
CA SER A 235 23.57 7.83 -11.52
C SER A 235 24.83 7.95 -12.37
N SER A 236 24.75 8.63 -13.51
CA SER A 236 25.91 8.90 -14.37
C SER A 236 26.96 9.78 -13.69
N ALA A 237 26.52 10.77 -12.92
CA ALA A 237 27.41 11.69 -12.20
C ALA A 237 27.95 11.10 -10.88
N ASN A 238 27.35 10.03 -10.37
CA ASN A 238 27.62 9.50 -9.03
C ASN A 238 28.00 8.00 -9.04
N ILE A 239 28.67 7.53 -10.09
CA ILE A 239 29.17 6.15 -10.16
C ILE A 239 30.14 5.91 -8.99
N GLY A 240 29.96 4.78 -8.28
CA GLY A 240 30.75 4.40 -7.11
C GLY A 240 30.20 4.95 -5.78
N LYS A 241 29.26 5.89 -5.80
CA LYS A 241 28.61 6.43 -4.61
C LYS A 241 27.46 5.53 -4.13
N ILE A 242 27.00 5.76 -2.90
CA ILE A 242 25.91 5.03 -2.29
C ILE A 242 24.65 5.88 -2.39
N LEU A 243 23.58 5.25 -2.86
CA LEU A 243 22.23 5.81 -2.91
C LEU A 243 21.36 4.97 -2.01
N SER A 244 20.94 5.51 -0.87
CA SER A 244 20.09 4.78 0.06
C SER A 244 18.62 4.93 -0.31
N ILE A 245 17.89 3.84 -0.17
CA ILE A 245 16.45 3.74 -0.41
C ILE A 245 15.76 3.74 0.94
N VAL A 246 14.86 4.68 1.14
CA VAL A 246 14.22 4.97 2.42
C VAL A 246 12.72 4.92 2.25
N LEU A 247 12.02 4.25 3.14
CA LEU A 247 10.57 4.23 3.23
C LEU A 247 10.16 4.70 4.62
N ASP A 248 9.30 5.70 4.69
CA ASP A 248 8.82 6.29 5.96
C ASP A 248 9.98 6.65 6.90
N LYS A 249 11.01 7.31 6.35
CA LYS A 249 12.23 7.72 7.05
C LYS A 249 13.08 6.55 7.61
N THR A 250 12.81 5.33 7.17
CA THR A 250 13.56 4.13 7.56
C THR A 250 14.32 3.58 6.34
N VAL A 251 15.60 3.35 6.48
CA VAL A 251 16.46 2.81 5.41
C VAL A 251 16.05 1.37 5.11
N LEU A 252 15.70 1.09 3.86
CA LEU A 252 15.46 -0.27 3.36
C LEU A 252 16.76 -0.91 2.88
N SER A 253 17.54 -0.16 2.11
CA SER A 253 18.75 -0.65 1.44
C SER A 253 19.66 0.51 1.07
N SER A 254 20.97 0.27 1.02
CA SER A 254 21.99 1.26 0.66
C SER A 254 22.91 0.72 -0.44
N PRO A 255 22.38 0.53 -1.67
CA PRO A 255 23.17 0.03 -2.78
C PRO A 255 24.22 1.03 -3.26
N ARG A 256 25.32 0.51 -3.80
CA ARG A 256 26.32 1.30 -4.52
C ARG A 256 25.96 1.39 -6.00
N ILE A 257 26.05 2.57 -6.58
CA ILE A 257 25.84 2.80 -8.01
C ILE A 257 27.03 2.21 -8.76
N GLN A 258 26.83 1.10 -9.48
CA GLN A 258 27.90 0.43 -10.23
C GLN A 258 28.08 0.99 -11.64
N SER A 259 27.00 1.45 -12.24
CA SER A 259 26.97 2.03 -13.59
C SER A 259 25.81 3.01 -13.73
N ALA A 260 25.82 3.81 -14.78
CA ALA A 260 24.70 4.67 -15.12
C ALA A 260 23.44 3.82 -15.40
N ILE A 261 22.33 4.19 -14.76
CA ILE A 261 21.03 3.48 -14.86
C ILE A 261 20.14 4.27 -15.81
N THR A 262 20.25 3.97 -17.11
CA THR A 262 19.52 4.70 -18.17
C THR A 262 18.20 4.06 -18.57
N GLY A 263 17.96 2.81 -18.17
CA GLY A 263 16.78 2.03 -18.58
C GLY A 263 15.51 2.29 -17.76
N GLY A 264 15.59 3.12 -16.70
CA GLY A 264 14.43 3.40 -15.85
C GLY A 264 13.94 2.23 -14.99
N ASN A 265 14.66 1.10 -14.99
CA ASN A 265 14.33 -0.06 -14.18
C ASN A 265 15.37 -0.24 -13.08
N GLY A 266 14.94 -0.68 -11.90
CA GLY A 266 15.84 -0.97 -10.80
C GLY A 266 15.33 -2.12 -9.94
N GLN A 267 16.21 -2.59 -9.05
CA GLN A 267 15.92 -3.65 -8.11
C GLN A 267 16.41 -3.25 -6.72
N ILE A 268 15.57 -3.47 -5.73
CA ILE A 268 15.92 -3.31 -4.32
C ILE A 268 16.18 -4.70 -3.76
N THR A 269 17.45 -4.97 -3.47
CA THR A 269 17.88 -6.20 -2.83
C THR A 269 18.04 -5.97 -1.34
N GLY A 270 17.69 -6.97 -0.52
CA GLY A 270 17.77 -6.89 0.93
C GLY A 270 17.48 -8.25 1.56
N ARG A 271 17.42 -8.28 2.88
CA ARG A 271 17.01 -9.47 3.62
C ARG A 271 15.50 -9.39 3.88
N PHE A 272 14.72 -9.50 2.81
CA PHE A 272 13.26 -9.47 2.90
C PHE A 272 12.70 -10.88 2.99
N SER A 273 11.69 -11.08 3.83
CA SER A 273 10.76 -12.20 3.68
C SER A 273 9.86 -11.94 2.45
N LEU A 274 9.17 -12.96 1.98
CA LEU A 274 8.24 -12.79 0.86
C LEU A 274 7.08 -11.86 1.22
N GLU A 275 6.60 -11.94 2.45
CA GLU A 275 5.53 -11.09 2.99
C GLU A 275 5.97 -9.63 3.06
N GLU A 276 7.16 -9.35 3.60
CA GLU A 276 7.73 -8.00 3.63
C GLU A 276 7.91 -7.42 2.22
N ALA A 277 8.47 -8.20 1.30
CA ALA A 277 8.64 -7.76 -0.08
C ALA A 277 7.30 -7.44 -0.76
N ARG A 278 6.24 -8.22 -0.47
CA ARG A 278 4.87 -7.94 -0.97
C ARG A 278 4.31 -6.65 -0.38
N SER A 279 4.37 -6.50 0.94
CA SER A 279 3.89 -5.29 1.62
C SER A 279 4.59 -4.05 1.09
N LEU A 280 5.93 -4.07 1.01
CA LEU A 280 6.73 -2.97 0.48
C LEU A 280 6.42 -2.66 -0.99
N SER A 281 6.27 -3.69 -1.84
CA SER A 281 5.93 -3.48 -3.25
C SER A 281 4.56 -2.83 -3.44
N VAL A 282 3.59 -3.17 -2.59
CA VAL A 282 2.25 -2.56 -2.57
C VAL A 282 2.33 -1.09 -2.14
N GLN A 283 3.04 -0.80 -1.03
CA GLN A 283 3.22 0.57 -0.55
C GLN A 283 3.93 1.44 -1.60
N MET A 284 4.98 0.92 -2.25
CA MET A 284 5.71 1.63 -3.30
C MET A 284 4.85 1.87 -4.55
N ARG A 285 4.03 0.89 -4.95
CA ARG A 285 3.19 0.96 -6.15
C ARG A 285 2.08 2.01 -6.01
N TYR A 286 1.44 2.07 -4.86
CA TYR A 286 0.25 2.90 -4.64
C TYR A 286 0.56 4.23 -3.96
N GLY A 287 1.82 4.45 -3.62
CA GLY A 287 2.33 5.74 -3.17
C GLY A 287 2.00 6.08 -1.72
N ALA A 288 2.40 7.31 -1.37
CA ALA A 288 2.23 7.86 -0.03
C ALA A 288 0.78 8.25 0.25
N LEU A 289 0.36 8.07 1.50
CA LEU A 289 -0.87 8.67 2.03
C LEU A 289 -0.69 10.20 2.15
N PRO A 290 -1.71 10.99 1.81
CA PRO A 290 -1.66 12.45 1.86
C PRO A 290 -1.59 13.00 3.29
#